data_4f2602bb01402f07c4728f224268824d
#
_entry.id   4f2602bb01402f07c4728f224268824d
#
_cell.length_a   1.000
_cell.length_b   1.000
_cell.length_c   1.000
_cell.angle_alpha   90.00
_cell.angle_beta   90.00
_cell.angle_gamma   90.00
#
_symmetry.space_group_name_H-M   'P 1'
#
loop_
_entity.id
_entity.type
_entity.pdbx_description
1 polymer ?
#
loop_
_entity_poly.entity_id
_entity_poly.type
_entity_poly.pdbx_seq_one_letter_code
_entity_poly.pdbx_strand_id
1 'polypeptide(L)'
;MQMVVIAKVISWRFRAGLVLHRNSHNMESNRKTMKGNQIIALTIRTLRGTLQSTARTLEVADLVAYVDGGCLGNPGPSGIGVVICGLASGPVRIAKWIGHQDNNVAEYAALMEALQYAVALKAKKLHVYSDSQVVVRQMTGEYTCRSPRLYSLHWTCQKLARSLKFSISHVKREFNAEANRLAQSALRKDGR
;
A
#
# COMPACT_ATOMS: atom_id res chain seq x y z
N MET A 1 -1.28 18.05 -1.96
CA MET A 1 -2.54 17.58 -2.58
C MET A 1 -2.84 16.09 -2.30
N GLN A 2 -2.09 15.41 -1.42
CA GLN A 2 -2.29 13.97 -1.07
C GLN A 2 -3.12 13.73 0.20
N MET A 3 -3.38 14.73 1.04
CA MET A 3 -4.23 14.56 2.23
C MET A 3 -5.74 14.49 1.95
N VAL A 4 -6.20 14.88 0.76
CA VAL A 4 -7.62 14.90 0.42
C VAL A 4 -8.18 13.52 0.02
N VAL A 5 -7.33 12.60 -0.43
CA VAL A 5 -7.76 11.26 -0.86
C VAL A 5 -8.03 10.34 0.34
N ILE A 6 -7.25 10.46 1.41
CA ILE A 6 -7.44 9.64 2.63
C ILE A 6 -8.72 10.05 3.38
N ALA A 7 -9.05 11.34 3.40
CA ALA A 7 -10.25 11.84 4.04
C ALA A 7 -11.55 11.41 3.32
N LYS A 8 -11.53 11.22 1.99
CA LYS A 8 -12.72 10.77 1.23
C LYS A 8 -13.04 9.28 1.42
N VAL A 9 -12.04 8.42 1.66
CA VAL A 9 -12.27 6.99 1.92
C VAL A 9 -12.89 6.76 3.30
N ILE A 10 -12.57 7.61 4.28
CA ILE A 10 -13.16 7.52 5.64
C ILE A 10 -14.60 8.06 5.66
N SER A 11 -14.89 9.09 4.88
CA SER A 11 -16.24 9.72 4.83
C SER A 11 -17.31 8.82 4.17
N TRP A 12 -16.94 7.92 3.26
CA TRP A 12 -17.90 7.08 2.54
C TRP A 12 -18.41 5.89 3.38
N ARG A 13 -17.66 5.44 4.38
CA ARG A 13 -18.05 4.33 5.28
C ARG A 13 -19.01 4.73 6.40
N PHE A 14 -19.13 6.03 6.71
CA PHE A 14 -20.04 6.48 7.77
C PHE A 14 -21.51 6.72 7.30
N ARG A 15 -21.77 6.74 5.98
CA ARG A 15 -23.13 6.94 5.44
C ARG A 15 -23.93 5.68 5.13
N ALA A 16 -23.33 4.52 5.19
CA ALA A 16 -24.01 3.24 4.85
C ALA A 16 -24.58 2.48 6.04
N GLY A 17 -24.54 3.04 7.26
CA GLY A 17 -24.88 2.34 8.51
C GLY A 17 -26.19 2.76 9.18
N LEU A 18 -27.04 3.58 8.57
CA LEU A 18 -28.28 4.01 9.24
C LEU A 18 -29.50 3.90 8.31
N VAL A 19 -29.86 2.67 7.96
CA VAL A 19 -31.25 2.35 7.55
C VAL A 19 -31.76 1.28 8.50
N LEU A 20 -32.27 1.73 9.66
CA LEU A 20 -33.08 0.89 10.53
C LEU A 20 -34.50 0.86 9.99
N HIS A 21 -34.87 -0.27 9.42
CA HIS A 21 -36.25 -0.58 9.09
C HIS A 21 -37.09 -0.63 10.37
N ARG A 22 -38.06 0.28 10.44
CA ARG A 22 -39.14 0.27 11.42
C ARG A 22 -40.05 -0.92 11.13
N ASN A 23 -39.98 -1.97 11.93
CA ASN A 23 -41.07 -2.93 12.12
C ASN A 23 -41.55 -2.82 13.55
N SER A 24 -42.56 -1.99 13.75
CA SER A 24 -43.40 -1.95 14.92
C SER A 24 -44.48 -3.03 14.76
N HIS A 25 -44.39 -4.11 15.51
CA HIS A 25 -45.47 -4.87 16.13
C HIS A 25 -44.92 -6.21 16.64
N ASN A 26 -44.92 -6.34 17.94
CA ASN A 26 -44.74 -7.53 18.76
C ASN A 26 -43.54 -7.54 19.72
N MET A 27 -43.48 -6.60 20.65
CA MET A 27 -42.56 -6.67 21.78
C MET A 27 -43.17 -6.13 23.07
N GLU A 28 -44.37 -6.60 23.41
CA GLU A 28 -45.02 -6.14 24.66
C GLU A 28 -45.12 -7.22 25.75
N SER A 29 -44.41 -8.34 25.63
CA SER A 29 -44.55 -9.46 26.58
C SER A 29 -43.27 -9.90 27.31
N ASN A 30 -42.15 -9.14 27.29
CA ASN A 30 -40.96 -9.56 28.05
C ASN A 30 -40.14 -8.41 28.63
N ARG A 31 -40.82 -7.41 29.25
CA ARG A 31 -40.17 -6.44 30.12
C ARG A 31 -39.91 -7.02 31.52
N LYS A 32 -39.01 -8.01 31.63
CA LYS A 32 -38.29 -8.20 32.88
C LYS A 32 -37.23 -7.10 32.96
N THR A 33 -37.41 -6.19 33.89
CA THR A 33 -36.54 -5.05 34.19
C THR A 33 -35.10 -5.52 34.38
N MET A 34 -34.29 -5.45 33.32
CA MET A 34 -32.84 -5.57 33.44
C MET A 34 -32.35 -4.34 34.23
N LYS A 35 -31.67 -4.57 35.34
CA LYS A 35 -31.07 -3.48 36.14
C LYS A 35 -30.09 -2.72 35.21
N GLY A 36 -30.10 -1.39 35.28
CA GLY A 36 -29.34 -0.51 34.38
C GLY A 36 -27.86 -0.90 34.16
N ASN A 37 -27.24 -1.50 35.19
CA ASN A 37 -25.87 -2.02 35.11
C ASN A 37 -25.70 -3.20 34.11
N GLN A 38 -26.72 -3.99 33.83
CA GLN A 38 -26.67 -5.08 32.86
C GLN A 38 -26.76 -4.57 31.44
N ILE A 39 -27.53 -3.51 31.20
CA ILE A 39 -27.64 -2.86 29.88
C ILE A 39 -26.31 -2.20 29.53
N ILE A 40 -25.71 -1.49 30.49
CA ILE A 40 -24.39 -0.85 30.30
C ILE A 40 -23.29 -1.90 30.01
N ALA A 41 -23.29 -3.01 30.77
CA ALA A 41 -22.33 -4.09 30.58
C ALA A 41 -22.48 -4.76 29.19
N LEU A 42 -23.71 -4.99 28.73
CA LEU A 42 -23.98 -5.55 27.40
C LEU A 42 -23.55 -4.61 26.30
N THR A 43 -23.85 -3.31 26.42
CA THR A 43 -23.44 -2.27 25.47
C THR A 43 -21.92 -2.16 25.38
N ILE A 44 -21.21 -2.16 26.52
CA ILE A 44 -19.73 -2.13 26.55
C ILE A 44 -19.15 -3.41 25.93
N ARG A 45 -19.75 -4.57 26.17
CA ARG A 45 -19.30 -5.86 25.61
C ARG A 45 -19.48 -5.88 24.08
N THR A 46 -20.61 -5.37 23.58
CA THR A 46 -20.89 -5.24 22.14
C THR A 46 -19.94 -4.24 21.49
N LEU A 47 -19.72 -3.07 22.09
CA LEU A 47 -18.77 -2.07 21.60
C LEU A 47 -17.33 -2.58 21.61
N ARG A 48 -16.91 -3.30 22.67
CA ARG A 48 -15.60 -3.96 22.69
C ARG A 48 -15.47 -5.03 21.61
N GLY A 49 -16.49 -5.85 21.40
CA GLY A 49 -16.50 -6.86 20.32
C GLY A 49 -16.41 -6.22 18.94
N THR A 50 -17.14 -5.11 18.71
CA THR A 50 -17.10 -4.36 17.45
C THR A 50 -15.74 -3.66 17.27
N LEU A 51 -15.18 -3.04 18.32
CA LEU A 51 -13.86 -2.43 18.29
C LEU A 51 -12.73 -3.45 18.08
N GLN A 52 -12.83 -4.62 18.72
CA GLN A 52 -11.86 -5.71 18.50
C GLN A 52 -11.99 -6.34 17.12
N SER A 53 -13.19 -6.47 16.56
CA SER A 53 -13.42 -6.88 15.17
C SER A 53 -12.85 -5.85 14.20
N THR A 54 -13.07 -4.55 14.43
CA THR A 54 -12.54 -3.47 13.61
C THR A 54 -11.01 -3.35 13.74
N ALA A 55 -10.44 -3.54 14.94
CA ALA A 55 -9.00 -3.56 15.16
C ALA A 55 -8.32 -4.77 14.49
N ARG A 56 -8.97 -5.93 14.45
CA ARG A 56 -8.49 -7.12 13.74
C ARG A 56 -8.45 -6.91 12.21
N THR A 57 -9.30 -6.03 11.69
CA THR A 57 -9.33 -5.67 10.25
C THR A 57 -8.22 -4.70 9.85
N LEU A 58 -7.46 -4.15 10.81
CA LEU A 58 -6.35 -3.22 10.60
C LEU A 58 -4.95 -3.85 10.72
N GLU A 59 -4.84 -5.12 10.99
CA GLU A 59 -3.57 -5.82 10.81
C GLU A 59 -3.33 -6.02 9.32
N VAL A 60 -2.65 -5.05 8.70
CA VAL A 60 -2.19 -5.20 7.33
C VAL A 60 -1.16 -6.32 7.33
N ALA A 61 -1.54 -7.42 6.69
CA ALA A 61 -0.78 -8.63 6.55
C ALA A 61 0.55 -8.39 5.80
N ASP A 62 1.32 -9.43 5.64
CA ASP A 62 2.51 -9.48 4.81
C ASP A 62 2.20 -9.01 3.39
N LEU A 63 2.86 -7.95 2.93
CA LEU A 63 2.69 -7.42 1.59
C LEU A 63 3.76 -7.99 0.65
N VAL A 64 3.37 -8.20 -0.59
CA VAL A 64 4.26 -8.51 -1.70
C VAL A 64 4.12 -7.40 -2.75
N ALA A 65 5.23 -6.85 -3.23
CA ALA A 65 5.23 -5.85 -4.28
C ALA A 65 6.08 -6.27 -5.48
N TYR A 66 5.60 -5.96 -6.68
CA TYR A 66 6.35 -6.03 -7.92
C TYR A 66 6.61 -4.60 -8.39
N VAL A 67 7.86 -4.27 -8.68
CA VAL A 67 8.26 -2.91 -9.03
C VAL A 67 9.06 -2.89 -10.32
N ASP A 68 8.83 -1.87 -11.14
CA ASP A 68 9.57 -1.61 -12.37
C ASP A 68 9.64 -0.10 -12.64
N GLY A 69 10.77 0.34 -13.14
CA GLY A 69 10.99 1.70 -13.62
C GLY A 69 11.55 1.69 -15.03
N GLY A 70 11.07 2.58 -15.88
CA GLY A 70 11.55 2.67 -17.25
C GLY A 70 11.66 4.10 -17.74
N CYS A 71 12.52 4.31 -18.75
CA CYS A 71 12.64 5.59 -19.44
C CYS A 71 12.69 5.39 -20.96
N LEU A 72 12.21 6.38 -21.69
CA LEU A 72 12.36 6.50 -23.14
C LEU A 72 13.64 7.30 -23.45
N GLY A 73 14.71 6.59 -23.85
CA GLY A 73 16.06 7.15 -23.83
C GLY A 73 16.68 7.06 -22.44
N ASN A 74 17.97 7.44 -22.29
CA ASN A 74 18.64 7.36 -21.00
C ASN A 74 19.71 8.47 -20.89
N PRO A 75 19.38 9.63 -20.24
CA PRO A 75 18.11 9.98 -19.60
C PRO A 75 16.98 10.31 -20.58
N GLY A 76 15.72 10.25 -20.08
CA GLY A 76 14.53 10.57 -20.87
C GLY A 76 13.24 10.56 -20.07
N PRO A 77 12.10 10.74 -20.75
CA PRO A 77 10.78 10.60 -20.12
C PRO A 77 10.68 9.28 -19.38
N SER A 78 10.32 9.33 -18.10
CA SER A 78 10.40 8.19 -17.19
C SER A 78 9.09 7.93 -16.46
N GLY A 79 8.80 6.65 -16.24
CA GLY A 79 7.61 6.19 -15.52
C GLY A 79 7.93 5.01 -14.60
N ILE A 80 7.10 4.86 -13.60
CA ILE A 80 7.17 3.73 -12.66
C ILE A 80 5.89 2.91 -12.68
N GLY A 81 6.04 1.62 -12.43
CA GLY A 81 4.96 0.67 -12.25
C GLY A 81 5.14 -0.09 -10.95
N VAL A 82 4.09 -0.15 -10.15
CA VAL A 82 4.07 -0.90 -8.87
C VAL A 82 2.79 -1.68 -8.76
N VAL A 83 2.90 -2.96 -8.40
CA VAL A 83 1.77 -3.84 -8.05
C VAL A 83 1.96 -4.30 -6.61
N ILE A 84 0.99 -4.04 -5.74
CA ILE A 84 1.06 -4.43 -4.32
C ILE A 84 -0.05 -5.42 -4.03
N CYS A 85 0.33 -6.61 -3.60
CA CYS A 85 -0.54 -7.73 -3.22
C CYS A 85 -0.56 -7.94 -1.71
N GLY A 86 -1.56 -8.68 -1.21
CA GLY A 86 -1.72 -9.00 0.21
C GLY A 86 -2.75 -8.13 0.92
N LEU A 87 -3.46 -7.26 0.21
CA LEU A 87 -4.53 -6.44 0.75
C LEU A 87 -5.88 -7.15 0.62
N ALA A 88 -6.73 -7.04 1.62
CA ALA A 88 -8.08 -7.60 1.61
C ALA A 88 -8.96 -7.03 0.48
N SER A 89 -8.65 -5.81 0.01
CA SER A 89 -9.34 -5.15 -1.10
C SER A 89 -8.86 -5.60 -2.48
N GLY A 90 -7.93 -6.54 -2.54
CA GLY A 90 -7.26 -6.95 -3.78
C GLY A 90 -5.99 -6.14 -4.08
N PRO A 91 -5.29 -6.46 -5.18
CA PRO A 91 -4.03 -5.82 -5.53
C PRO A 91 -4.18 -4.36 -5.91
N VAL A 92 -3.26 -3.53 -5.42
CA VAL A 92 -3.14 -2.11 -5.80
C VAL A 92 -2.15 -1.97 -6.94
N ARG A 93 -2.50 -1.17 -7.93
CA ARG A 93 -1.74 -0.93 -9.16
C ARG A 93 -1.43 0.55 -9.27
N ILE A 94 -0.16 0.90 -9.38
CA ILE A 94 0.31 2.28 -9.50
C ILE A 94 1.09 2.41 -10.80
N ALA A 95 0.68 3.36 -11.62
CA ALA A 95 1.41 3.81 -12.80
C ALA A 95 1.59 5.32 -12.67
N LYS A 96 2.84 5.80 -12.61
CA LYS A 96 3.14 7.20 -12.31
C LYS A 96 4.29 7.69 -13.19
N TRP A 97 4.06 8.79 -13.89
CA TRP A 97 5.10 9.52 -14.56
C TRP A 97 5.96 10.30 -13.57
N ILE A 98 7.28 10.32 -13.76
CA ILE A 98 8.25 10.89 -12.81
C ILE A 98 9.19 11.92 -13.42
N GLY A 99 8.82 12.46 -14.59
CA GLY A 99 9.66 13.43 -15.30
C GLY A 99 10.72 12.78 -16.17
N HIS A 100 11.78 13.53 -16.48
CA HIS A 100 12.93 13.06 -17.23
C HIS A 100 14.00 12.56 -16.25
N GLN A 101 14.25 11.27 -16.25
CA GLN A 101 15.21 10.61 -15.36
C GLN A 101 16.07 9.62 -16.14
N ASP A 102 17.12 9.09 -15.52
CA ASP A 102 17.78 7.89 -16.02
C ASP A 102 17.10 6.61 -15.50
N ASN A 103 17.36 5.49 -16.18
CA ASN A 103 16.67 4.24 -15.90
C ASN A 103 16.84 3.77 -14.44
N ASN A 104 18.05 3.87 -13.89
CA ASN A 104 18.30 3.45 -12.52
C ASN A 104 17.54 4.31 -11.49
N VAL A 105 17.37 5.63 -11.79
CA VAL A 105 16.53 6.50 -10.95
C VAL A 105 15.07 6.07 -11.00
N ALA A 106 14.56 5.70 -12.17
CA ALA A 106 13.19 5.21 -12.30
C ALA A 106 12.97 3.90 -11.52
N GLU A 107 13.90 2.96 -11.58
CA GLU A 107 13.88 1.72 -10.83
C GLU A 107 13.85 1.96 -9.30
N TYR A 108 14.71 2.85 -8.80
CA TYR A 108 14.70 3.23 -7.39
C TYR A 108 13.43 3.97 -6.99
N ALA A 109 12.88 4.81 -7.86
CA ALA A 109 11.62 5.50 -7.62
C ALA A 109 10.45 4.53 -7.47
N ALA A 110 10.42 3.46 -8.27
CA ALA A 110 9.42 2.40 -8.15
C ALA A 110 9.53 1.66 -6.81
N LEU A 111 10.75 1.29 -6.39
CA LEU A 111 11.00 0.69 -5.08
C LEU A 111 10.57 1.63 -3.94
N MET A 112 10.92 2.91 -4.04
CA MET A 112 10.57 3.91 -3.03
C MET A 112 9.05 4.07 -2.90
N GLU A 113 8.31 4.08 -4.00
CA GLU A 113 6.83 4.14 -3.99
C GLU A 113 6.23 2.93 -3.24
N ALA A 114 6.73 1.71 -3.51
CA ALA A 114 6.28 0.49 -2.81
C ALA A 114 6.57 0.55 -1.31
N LEU A 115 7.77 0.98 -0.91
CA LEU A 115 8.17 1.14 0.48
C LEU A 115 7.32 2.19 1.22
N GLN A 116 7.11 3.36 0.60
CA GLN A 116 6.27 4.42 1.16
C GLN A 116 4.83 3.96 1.37
N TYR A 117 4.29 3.21 0.40
CA TYR A 117 2.96 2.65 0.50
C TYR A 117 2.84 1.67 1.68
N ALA A 118 3.79 0.74 1.80
CA ALA A 118 3.81 -0.23 2.90
C ALA A 118 3.94 0.43 4.29
N VAL A 119 4.81 1.45 4.40
CA VAL A 119 4.98 2.22 5.65
C VAL A 119 3.71 3.00 6.00
N ALA A 120 3.06 3.63 5.02
CA ALA A 120 1.82 4.37 5.23
C ALA A 120 0.67 3.46 5.73
N LEU A 121 0.65 2.21 5.28
CA LEU A 121 -0.29 1.19 5.74
C LEU A 121 0.11 0.54 7.07
N LYS A 122 1.28 0.88 7.63
CA LYS A 122 1.85 0.23 8.82
C LYS A 122 2.00 -1.29 8.64
N ALA A 123 2.35 -1.73 7.42
CA ALA A 123 2.59 -3.14 7.13
C ALA A 123 3.71 -3.68 8.02
N LYS A 124 3.56 -4.93 8.49
CA LYS A 124 4.60 -5.60 9.29
C LYS A 124 5.75 -6.09 8.43
N LYS A 125 5.43 -6.55 7.22
CA LYS A 125 6.38 -7.16 6.28
C LYS A 125 6.11 -6.71 4.86
N LEU A 126 7.18 -6.50 4.11
CA LEU A 126 7.15 -6.26 2.67
C LEU A 126 8.22 -7.09 1.99
N HIS A 127 7.80 -7.96 1.06
CA HIS A 127 8.70 -8.59 0.10
C HIS A 127 8.56 -7.92 -1.25
N VAL A 128 9.67 -7.50 -1.86
CA VAL A 128 9.69 -6.84 -3.16
C VAL A 128 10.34 -7.73 -4.21
N TYR A 129 9.74 -7.80 -5.38
CA TYR A 129 10.30 -8.38 -6.60
C TYR A 129 10.64 -7.28 -7.58
N SER A 130 11.85 -7.30 -8.14
CA SER A 130 12.32 -6.39 -9.18
C SER A 130 13.18 -7.15 -10.19
N ASP A 131 13.11 -6.77 -11.46
CA ASP A 131 14.00 -7.28 -12.52
C ASP A 131 15.27 -6.45 -12.69
N SER A 132 15.44 -5.39 -11.89
CA SER A 132 16.67 -4.62 -11.79
C SER A 132 17.69 -5.28 -10.85
N GLN A 133 18.67 -5.99 -11.41
CA GLN A 133 19.75 -6.58 -10.61
C GLN A 133 20.54 -5.53 -9.81
N VAL A 134 20.69 -4.32 -10.35
CA VAL A 134 21.41 -3.23 -9.68
C VAL A 134 20.70 -2.84 -8.39
N VAL A 135 19.39 -2.59 -8.46
CA VAL A 135 18.58 -2.22 -7.29
C VAL A 135 18.61 -3.35 -6.25
N VAL A 136 18.35 -4.59 -6.68
CA VAL A 136 18.33 -5.74 -5.76
C VAL A 136 19.66 -5.89 -5.05
N ARG A 137 20.78 -5.95 -5.76
CA ARG A 137 22.11 -6.19 -5.17
C ARG A 137 22.58 -5.01 -4.33
N GLN A 138 22.20 -3.77 -4.65
CA GLN A 138 22.49 -2.64 -3.78
C GLN A 138 21.66 -2.64 -2.51
N MET A 139 20.39 -3.04 -2.57
CA MET A 139 19.54 -3.12 -1.39
C MET A 139 19.87 -4.30 -0.48
N THR A 140 20.38 -5.41 -1.02
CA THR A 140 20.90 -6.55 -0.24
C THR A 140 22.31 -6.32 0.33
N GLY A 141 22.99 -5.28 -0.13
CA GLY A 141 24.38 -4.97 0.30
C GLY A 141 25.47 -5.72 -0.49
N GLU A 142 25.09 -6.50 -1.50
CA GLU A 142 26.05 -7.17 -2.38
C GLU A 142 26.83 -6.17 -3.24
N TYR A 143 26.18 -5.07 -3.64
CA TYR A 143 26.81 -3.98 -4.38
C TYR A 143 26.79 -2.69 -3.58
N THR A 144 27.89 -1.95 -3.64
CA THR A 144 27.98 -0.59 -3.10
C THR A 144 27.35 0.42 -4.09
N CYS A 145 26.46 1.27 -3.58
CA CYS A 145 25.93 2.39 -4.38
C CYS A 145 26.98 3.49 -4.47
N ARG A 146 27.66 3.61 -5.64
CA ARG A 146 28.70 4.61 -5.88
C ARG A 146 28.21 5.82 -6.68
N SER A 147 27.00 5.77 -7.24
CA SER A 147 26.45 6.84 -8.05
C SER A 147 25.93 7.98 -7.17
N PRO A 148 26.43 9.22 -7.29
CA PRO A 148 25.92 10.35 -6.53
C PRO A 148 24.43 10.61 -6.75
N ARG A 149 23.92 10.35 -7.97
CA ARG A 149 22.52 10.51 -8.33
C ARG A 149 21.61 9.51 -7.61
N LEU A 150 22.09 8.29 -7.37
CA LEU A 150 21.32 7.22 -6.73
C LEU A 150 21.48 7.22 -5.22
N TYR A 151 22.52 7.86 -4.69
CA TYR A 151 22.85 7.78 -3.27
C TYR A 151 21.70 8.19 -2.35
N SER A 152 21.06 9.32 -2.65
CA SER A 152 19.93 9.83 -1.85
C SER A 152 18.70 8.90 -1.92
N LEU A 153 18.42 8.35 -3.09
CA LEU A 153 17.32 7.40 -3.31
C LEU A 153 17.59 6.08 -2.58
N HIS A 154 18.78 5.52 -2.77
CA HIS A 154 19.22 4.30 -2.09
C HIS A 154 19.14 4.45 -0.57
N TRP A 155 19.70 5.55 -0.01
CA TRP A 155 19.64 5.84 1.42
C TRP A 155 18.19 5.95 1.94
N THR A 156 17.33 6.65 1.19
CA THR A 156 15.91 6.80 1.53
C THR A 156 15.19 5.44 1.52
N CYS A 157 15.44 4.61 0.50
CA CYS A 157 14.89 3.26 0.44
C CYS A 157 15.36 2.40 1.61
N GLN A 158 16.66 2.45 1.95
CA GLN A 158 17.18 1.74 3.13
C GLN A 158 16.54 2.23 4.44
N LYS A 159 16.36 3.55 4.61
CA LYS A 159 15.71 4.11 5.80
C LYS A 159 14.26 3.64 5.93
N LEU A 160 13.49 3.64 4.84
CA LEU A 160 12.12 3.14 4.83
C LEU A 160 12.07 1.62 5.10
N ALA A 161 12.98 0.86 4.50
CA ALA A 161 13.07 -0.59 4.67
C ALA A 161 13.32 -1.00 6.13
N ARG A 162 14.09 -0.22 6.90
CA ARG A 162 14.37 -0.49 8.33
C ARG A 162 13.14 -0.43 9.22
N SER A 163 12.06 0.24 8.79
CA SER A 163 10.80 0.29 9.55
C SER A 163 9.88 -0.91 9.31
N LEU A 164 10.30 -1.85 8.46
CA LEU A 164 9.54 -3.02 8.04
C LEU A 164 10.40 -4.29 8.19
N LYS A 165 9.75 -5.46 8.24
CA LYS A 165 10.40 -6.72 7.93
C LYS A 165 10.58 -6.81 6.40
N PHE A 166 11.63 -6.16 5.90
CA PHE A 166 11.86 -5.98 4.48
C PHE A 166 12.70 -7.11 3.89
N SER A 167 12.36 -7.51 2.67
CA SER A 167 13.20 -8.35 1.81
C SER A 167 12.97 -8.00 0.33
N ILE A 168 13.99 -8.22 -0.50
CA ILE A 168 13.91 -7.97 -1.94
C ILE A 168 14.57 -9.13 -2.69
N SER A 169 13.98 -9.53 -3.81
CA SER A 169 14.49 -10.59 -4.68
C SER A 169 14.45 -10.17 -6.14
N HIS A 170 15.46 -10.63 -6.89
CA HIS A 170 15.46 -10.48 -8.33
C HIS A 170 14.52 -11.50 -8.97
N VAL A 171 13.75 -11.04 -9.96
CA VAL A 171 12.94 -11.91 -10.84
C VAL A 171 13.29 -11.63 -12.28
N LYS A 172 13.06 -12.61 -13.15
CA LYS A 172 13.15 -12.37 -14.59
C LYS A 172 12.02 -11.45 -15.04
N ARG A 173 12.28 -10.64 -16.07
CA ARG A 173 11.34 -9.66 -16.62
C ARG A 173 9.98 -10.24 -16.98
N GLU A 174 9.94 -11.49 -17.44
CA GLU A 174 8.71 -12.23 -17.75
C GLU A 174 7.78 -12.38 -16.53
N PHE A 175 8.34 -12.51 -15.34
CA PHE A 175 7.59 -12.60 -14.07
C PHE A 175 7.30 -11.22 -13.45
N ASN A 176 7.83 -10.12 -14.04
CA ASN A 176 7.56 -8.74 -13.65
C ASN A 176 6.69 -7.98 -14.68
N ALA A 177 6.02 -8.72 -15.57
CA ALA A 177 5.34 -8.17 -16.74
C ALA A 177 4.26 -7.13 -16.41
N GLU A 178 3.55 -7.27 -15.29
CA GLU A 178 2.50 -6.33 -14.90
C GLU A 178 3.09 -4.99 -14.44
N ALA A 179 4.11 -4.98 -13.60
CA ALA A 179 4.80 -3.77 -13.17
C ALA A 179 5.44 -3.06 -14.38
N ASN A 180 6.08 -3.82 -15.28
CA ASN A 180 6.65 -3.30 -16.52
C ASN A 180 5.60 -2.61 -17.40
N ARG A 181 4.44 -3.25 -17.62
CA ARG A 181 3.34 -2.66 -18.38
C ARG A 181 2.82 -1.36 -17.75
N LEU A 182 2.75 -1.29 -16.42
CA LEU A 182 2.34 -0.09 -15.70
C LEU A 182 3.37 1.04 -15.89
N ALA A 183 4.66 0.75 -15.76
CA ALA A 183 5.73 1.72 -16.01
C ALA A 183 5.65 2.29 -17.44
N GLN A 184 5.51 1.42 -18.44
CA GLN A 184 5.32 1.82 -19.83
C GLN A 184 4.03 2.63 -20.06
N SER A 185 2.93 2.27 -19.39
CA SER A 185 1.68 3.02 -19.52
C SER A 185 1.78 4.44 -18.94
N ALA A 186 2.63 4.63 -17.91
CA ALA A 186 2.89 5.93 -17.33
C ALA A 186 3.61 6.87 -18.32
N LEU A 187 4.47 6.32 -19.18
CA LEU A 187 5.16 7.08 -20.22
C LEU A 187 4.21 7.59 -21.31
N ARG A 188 3.15 6.84 -21.64
CA ARG A 188 2.19 7.19 -22.69
C ARG A 188 1.17 8.23 -22.28
N LYS A 189 0.86 8.32 -20.99
CA LYS A 189 -0.16 9.26 -20.46
C LYS A 189 0.31 10.72 -20.50
N ASP A 190 1.61 10.95 -20.59
CA ASP A 190 2.19 12.29 -20.59
C ASP A 190 2.70 12.71 -22.00
N GLY A 191 2.53 11.85 -22.98
CA GLY A 191 2.80 12.11 -24.38
C GLY A 191 1.68 12.93 -25.02
N ARG A 192 1.62 14.23 -24.69
CA ARG A 192 1.00 15.25 -25.55
C ARG A 192 1.95 15.68 -26.61
#